data_b4905b32bfeb2ae39e5079fa874c251e
#
_entry.id   b4905b32bfeb2ae39e5079fa874c251e
#
_cell.length_a   1.000
_cell.length_b   1.000
_cell.length_c   1.000
_cell.angle_alpha   90.00
_cell.angle_beta   90.00
_cell.angle_gamma   90.00
#
_symmetry.space_group_name_H-M   'P 1'
#
loop_
_entity.id
_entity.type
_entity.pdbx_description
1 polymer ?
#
loop_
_entity_poly.entity_id
_entity_poly.type
_entity_poly.pdbx_seq_one_letter_code
_entity_poly.pdbx_strand_id
1 'polypeptide(L)'
;MFVQPPVSLLENVLTLRLHVDECNERNGALRVVPGSHRLGRLAADEAGRAKEARGEVYVRVPRGGAMIMKPLLLHASSKASIGGMRRVLHFVFGPAELPGALRWRWVAARNNPA
;
A
#
# COMPACT_ATOMS: atom_id res chain seq x y z
N MET A 1 -7.88 4.63 -16.66
CA MET A 1 -6.63 5.41 -16.84
C MET A 1 -5.82 5.36 -15.57
N PHE A 2 -4.60 4.89 -15.68
CA PHE A 2 -3.69 4.88 -14.54
C PHE A 2 -2.96 6.21 -14.43
N VAL A 3 -3.00 6.82 -13.26
CA VAL A 3 -2.26 8.04 -12.98
C VAL A 3 -0.96 7.65 -12.30
N GLN A 4 0.16 8.17 -12.79
CA GLN A 4 1.45 8.02 -12.12
C GLN A 4 1.81 9.34 -11.42
N PRO A 5 1.44 9.49 -10.16
CA PRO A 5 1.74 10.71 -9.42
C PRO A 5 3.24 10.85 -9.19
N PRO A 6 3.74 12.08 -9.02
CA PRO A 6 5.15 12.28 -8.71
C PRO A 6 5.54 11.67 -7.36
N VAL A 7 6.80 11.29 -7.23
CA VAL A 7 7.34 10.69 -6.00
C VAL A 7 7.09 11.57 -4.79
N SER A 8 7.27 12.88 -4.92
CA SER A 8 7.03 13.83 -3.82
C SER A 8 5.61 13.76 -3.27
N LEU A 9 4.62 13.51 -4.13
CA LEU A 9 3.26 13.31 -3.68
C LEU A 9 3.13 11.95 -2.97
N LEU A 10 3.66 10.89 -3.55
CA LEU A 10 3.56 9.54 -2.99
C LEU A 10 4.21 9.44 -1.60
N GLU A 11 5.24 10.23 -1.33
CA GLU A 11 5.86 10.31 -0.01
C GLU A 11 4.92 10.85 1.07
N ASN A 12 3.90 11.60 0.67
CA ASN A 12 2.90 12.19 1.58
C ASN A 12 1.56 11.45 1.56
N VAL A 13 1.53 10.27 0.97
CA VAL A 13 0.34 9.42 0.90
C VAL A 13 0.53 8.21 1.80
N LEU A 14 -0.53 7.83 2.49
CA LEU A 14 -0.60 6.60 3.28
C LEU A 14 -1.72 5.73 2.75
N THR A 15 -1.49 4.43 2.70
CA THR A 15 -2.54 3.47 2.44
C THR A 15 -2.88 2.72 3.70
N LEU A 16 -4.18 2.56 3.96
CA LEU A 16 -4.71 1.79 5.06
C LEU A 16 -5.46 0.59 4.49
N ARG A 17 -5.10 -0.59 4.94
CA ARG A 17 -5.79 -1.83 4.58
C ARG A 17 -6.43 -2.40 5.83
N LEU A 18 -7.75 -2.33 5.90
CA LEU A 18 -8.51 -2.92 7.00
C LEU A 18 -8.93 -4.33 6.58
N HIS A 19 -8.49 -5.33 7.31
CA HIS A 19 -8.73 -6.73 7.01
C HIS A 19 -10.02 -7.22 7.65
N VAL A 20 -11.03 -7.46 6.82
CA VAL A 20 -12.28 -8.07 7.25
C VAL A 20 -12.05 -9.56 7.55
N ASP A 21 -11.20 -10.20 6.74
CA ASP A 21 -10.77 -11.57 6.95
C ASP A 21 -9.27 -11.60 7.28
N GLU A 22 -8.87 -12.59 8.06
CA GLU A 22 -7.45 -12.81 8.36
C GLU A 22 -6.62 -12.97 7.08
N CYS A 23 -5.39 -12.48 7.09
CA CYS A 23 -4.46 -12.59 5.97
C CYS A 23 -3.14 -13.19 6.42
N ASN A 24 -2.74 -14.29 5.80
CA ASN A 24 -1.50 -15.01 6.10
C ASN A 24 -0.88 -15.59 4.81
N GLU A 25 0.24 -16.30 4.92
CA GLU A 25 0.95 -16.83 3.74
C GLU A 25 0.09 -17.79 2.91
N ARG A 26 -0.90 -18.43 3.52
CA ARG A 26 -1.73 -19.46 2.84
C ARG A 26 -2.84 -18.85 2.01
N ASN A 27 -3.37 -17.70 2.40
CA ASN A 27 -4.47 -17.04 1.70
C ASN A 27 -4.08 -15.77 0.94
N GLY A 28 -2.80 -15.62 0.65
CA GLY A 28 -2.33 -14.54 -0.23
C GLY A 28 -1.91 -13.27 0.48
N ALA A 29 -1.24 -13.39 1.63
CA ALA A 29 -0.69 -12.24 2.34
C ALA A 29 0.22 -11.40 1.47
N LEU A 30 0.26 -10.11 1.76
CA LEU A 30 1.15 -9.19 1.11
C LEU A 30 2.60 -9.48 1.51
N ARG A 31 3.50 -9.50 0.54
CA ARG A 31 4.94 -9.54 0.76
C ARG A 31 5.49 -8.14 0.56
N VAL A 32 6.36 -7.71 1.45
CA VAL A 32 6.97 -6.38 1.37
C VAL A 32 8.49 -6.48 1.53
N VAL A 33 9.18 -5.49 0.97
CA VAL A 33 10.62 -5.32 1.15
C VAL A 33 10.82 -4.19 2.16
N PRO A 34 11.22 -4.49 3.40
CA PRO A 34 11.35 -3.47 4.45
C PRO A 34 12.31 -2.35 4.04
N GLY A 35 11.90 -1.11 4.31
CA GLY A 35 12.70 0.08 4.03
C GLY A 35 12.73 0.52 2.56
N SER A 36 12.15 -0.25 1.65
CA SER A 36 12.17 0.06 0.22
C SER A 36 11.38 1.31 -0.17
N HIS A 37 10.48 1.78 0.68
CA HIS A 37 9.74 3.01 0.44
C HIS A 37 10.65 4.25 0.34
N ARG A 38 11.88 4.17 0.86
CA ARG A 38 12.86 5.25 0.82
C ARG A 38 13.68 5.30 -0.48
N LEU A 39 13.51 4.29 -1.33
CA LEU A 39 14.28 4.17 -2.58
C LEU A 39 13.63 4.89 -3.75
N GLY A 40 12.50 5.52 -3.54
CA GLY A 40 11.74 6.17 -4.60
C GLY A 40 11.08 5.17 -5.55
N ARG A 41 10.81 5.61 -6.76
CA ARG A 41 10.23 4.77 -7.80
C ARG A 41 11.34 3.96 -8.46
N LEU A 42 11.19 2.65 -8.49
CA LEU A 42 12.20 1.74 -9.03
C LEU A 42 11.73 1.09 -10.34
N ALA A 43 12.67 0.92 -11.28
CA ALA A 43 12.44 0.07 -12.43
C ALA A 43 12.43 -1.40 -11.99
N ALA A 44 11.91 -2.30 -12.84
CA ALA A 44 11.74 -3.71 -12.49
C ALA A 44 13.05 -4.39 -12.07
N ASP A 45 14.15 -4.10 -12.74
CA ASP A 45 15.47 -4.66 -12.43
C ASP A 45 16.02 -4.10 -11.10
N GLU A 46 15.80 -2.82 -10.83
CA GLU A 46 16.17 -2.19 -9.56
C GLU A 46 15.36 -2.76 -8.40
N ALA A 47 14.06 -2.98 -8.61
CA ALA A 47 13.19 -3.59 -7.62
C ALA A 47 13.65 -5.02 -7.28
N GLY A 48 14.03 -5.80 -8.30
CA GLY A 48 14.58 -7.14 -8.10
C GLY A 48 15.86 -7.15 -7.27
N ARG A 49 16.77 -6.22 -7.55
CA ARG A 49 18.00 -6.07 -6.77
C ARG A 49 17.74 -5.66 -5.33
N ALA A 50 16.81 -4.75 -5.10
CA ALA A 50 16.44 -4.32 -3.75
C ALA A 50 15.85 -5.50 -2.95
N LYS A 51 15.00 -6.30 -3.58
CA LYS A 51 14.41 -7.49 -2.98
C LYS A 51 15.50 -8.51 -2.58
N GLU A 52 16.47 -8.78 -3.46
CA GLU A 52 17.56 -9.70 -3.17
C GLU A 52 18.45 -9.19 -2.02
N ALA A 53 18.75 -7.89 -2.01
CA ALA A 53 19.61 -7.29 -1.00
C ALA A 53 18.95 -7.19 0.37
N ARG A 54 17.66 -6.90 0.43
CA ARG A 54 16.93 -6.60 1.67
C ARG A 54 16.04 -7.74 2.16
N GLY A 55 15.68 -8.65 1.26
CA GLY A 55 14.74 -9.74 1.56
C GLY A 55 13.28 -9.26 1.56
N GLU A 56 12.40 -10.22 1.62
CA GLU A 56 10.95 -9.99 1.72
C GLU A 56 10.41 -10.52 3.03
N VAL A 57 9.37 -9.89 3.55
CA VAL A 57 8.62 -10.41 4.68
C VAL A 57 7.14 -10.47 4.34
N TYR A 58 6.46 -11.48 4.86
CA TYR A 58 5.01 -11.56 4.79
C TYR A 58 4.40 -10.68 5.86
N VAL A 59 3.37 -9.93 5.47
CA VAL A 59 2.59 -9.13 6.41
C VAL A 59 1.35 -9.92 6.78
N ARG A 60 1.36 -10.51 7.95
CA ARG A 60 0.20 -11.23 8.51
C ARG A 60 -0.67 -10.23 9.24
N VAL A 61 -1.96 -10.24 8.95
CA VAL A 61 -2.92 -9.35 9.58
C VAL A 61 -4.08 -10.19 10.10
N PRO A 62 -4.38 -10.12 11.39
CA PRO A 62 -5.51 -10.84 11.95
C PRO A 62 -6.84 -10.25 11.47
N ARG A 63 -7.90 -10.99 11.59
CA ARG A 63 -9.23 -10.50 11.32
C ARG A 63 -9.52 -9.24 12.15
N GLY A 64 -9.99 -8.19 11.50
CA GLY A 64 -10.22 -6.89 12.14
C GLY A 64 -8.97 -6.05 12.33
N GLY A 65 -7.80 -6.57 11.96
CA GLY A 65 -6.55 -5.83 11.98
C GLY A 65 -6.39 -4.89 10.80
N ALA A 66 -5.42 -4.01 10.90
CA ALA A 66 -5.14 -3.05 9.85
C ALA A 66 -3.64 -2.98 9.54
N MET A 67 -3.32 -2.70 8.29
CA MET A 67 -1.96 -2.44 7.83
C MET A 67 -1.90 -1.04 7.24
N ILE A 68 -0.94 -0.25 7.69
CA ILE A 68 -0.66 1.07 7.14
C ILE A 68 0.68 1.02 6.44
N MET A 69 0.74 1.48 5.21
CA MET A 69 2.00 1.48 4.46
C MET A 69 2.13 2.69 3.54
N LYS A 70 3.36 2.99 3.16
CA LYS A 70 3.67 3.96 2.12
C LYS A 70 3.50 3.32 0.75
N PRO A 71 2.92 4.02 -0.24
CA PRO A 71 2.72 3.48 -1.59
C PRO A 71 4.01 3.04 -2.30
N LEU A 72 5.12 3.71 -2.00
CA LEU A 72 6.41 3.39 -2.63
C LEU A 72 7.11 2.16 -2.03
N LEU A 73 6.56 1.59 -0.97
CA LEU A 73 7.05 0.32 -0.43
C LEU A 73 6.89 -0.76 -1.50
N LEU A 74 7.97 -1.47 -1.82
CA LEU A 74 7.89 -2.61 -2.73
C LEU A 74 7.02 -3.68 -2.09
N HIS A 75 5.97 -4.07 -2.77
CA HIS A 75 5.01 -5.04 -2.28
C HIS A 75 4.42 -5.86 -3.41
N ALA A 76 4.04 -7.07 -3.08
CA ALA A 76 3.35 -7.96 -4.00
C ALA A 76 2.41 -8.87 -3.21
N SER A 77 1.29 -9.23 -3.83
CA SER A 77 0.38 -10.21 -3.26
C SER A 77 0.80 -11.60 -3.70
N SER A 78 0.85 -12.52 -2.77
CA SER A 78 1.05 -13.93 -3.07
C SER A 78 -0.26 -14.56 -3.53
N LYS A 79 -0.16 -15.61 -4.35
CA LYS A 79 -1.33 -16.42 -4.69
C LYS A 79 -1.80 -17.17 -3.45
N ALA A 80 -3.11 -17.24 -3.24
CA ALA A 80 -3.67 -18.07 -2.20
C ALA A 80 -3.42 -19.54 -2.52
N SER A 81 -2.91 -20.29 -1.54
CA SER A 81 -2.75 -21.75 -1.66
C SER A 81 -3.96 -22.53 -1.16
N ILE A 82 -4.88 -21.83 -0.51
CA ILE A 82 -6.15 -22.40 -0.01
C ILE A 82 -7.31 -21.52 -0.50
N GLY A 83 -8.47 -22.13 -0.66
CA GLY A 83 -9.70 -21.40 -0.95
C GLY A 83 -10.17 -20.59 0.25
N GLY A 84 -11.08 -19.67 0.03
CA GLY A 84 -11.68 -18.86 1.07
C GLY A 84 -11.74 -17.40 0.69
N MET A 85 -12.34 -16.60 1.57
CA MET A 85 -12.47 -15.17 1.38
C MET A 85 -11.30 -14.43 2.00
N ARG A 86 -10.86 -13.38 1.30
CA ARG A 86 -9.87 -12.45 1.80
C ARG A 86 -10.33 -11.04 1.49
N ARG A 87 -11.29 -10.57 2.25
CA ARG A 87 -11.88 -9.24 2.06
C ARG A 87 -11.05 -8.20 2.78
N VAL A 88 -10.70 -7.16 2.05
CA VAL A 88 -9.90 -6.05 2.56
C VAL A 88 -10.56 -4.75 2.12
N LEU A 89 -10.72 -3.83 3.04
CA LEU A 89 -11.11 -2.45 2.73
C LEU A 89 -9.83 -1.64 2.57
N HIS A 90 -9.69 -0.99 1.43
CA HIS A 90 -8.49 -0.25 1.09
C HIS A 90 -8.80 1.24 1.04
N PHE A 91 -8.09 2.02 1.84
CA PHE A 91 -8.22 3.47 1.91
C PHE A 91 -6.89 4.13 1.58
N VAL A 92 -6.96 5.25 0.88
CA VAL A 92 -5.79 6.05 0.55
C VAL A 92 -5.97 7.44 1.14
N PHE A 93 -5.00 7.88 1.92
CA PHE A 93 -5.01 9.20 2.56
C PHE A 93 -3.83 10.02 2.05
N GLY A 94 -4.07 11.27 1.76
CA GLY A 94 -3.02 12.18 1.29
C GLY A 94 -3.39 13.63 1.52
N PRO A 95 -2.56 14.56 0.99
CA PRO A 95 -2.85 15.98 1.10
C PRO A 95 -4.22 16.31 0.49
N ALA A 96 -4.91 17.30 1.05
CA ALA A 96 -6.19 17.77 0.53
C ALA A 96 -6.06 18.32 -0.89
N GLU A 97 -4.95 18.99 -1.18
CA GLU A 97 -4.63 19.53 -2.49
C GLU A 97 -3.54 18.70 -3.14
N LEU A 98 -3.75 18.37 -4.41
CA LEU A 98 -2.80 17.60 -5.19
C LEU A 98 -2.10 18.49 -6.22
N PRO A 99 -0.82 18.22 -6.55
CA PRO A 99 -0.08 19.01 -7.53
C PRO A 99 -0.63 18.82 -8.95
N GLY A 100 -0.46 19.86 -9.76
CA GLY A 100 -0.80 19.83 -11.18
C GLY A 100 -2.30 19.67 -11.42
N ALA A 101 -2.65 18.81 -12.36
CA ALA A 101 -4.02 18.53 -12.74
C ALA A 101 -4.67 17.41 -11.93
N LEU A 102 -3.97 16.87 -10.94
CA LEU A 102 -4.48 15.78 -10.12
C LEU A 102 -5.59 16.26 -9.19
N ARG A 103 -6.59 15.43 -8.99
CA ARG A 103 -7.71 15.71 -8.08
C ARG A 103 -8.14 14.43 -7.39
N TRP A 104 -8.50 14.56 -6.12
CA TRP A 104 -9.18 13.48 -5.41
C TRP A 104 -10.61 13.33 -5.96
N ARG A 105 -11.03 12.09 -6.11
CA ARG A 105 -12.42 11.79 -6.43
C ARG A 105 -13.35 12.20 -5.27
N TRP A 106 -12.88 11.99 -4.05
CA TRP A 106 -13.61 12.33 -2.83
C TRP A 106 -12.69 13.07 -1.88
N VAL A 107 -13.17 14.16 -1.34
CA VAL A 107 -12.48 14.91 -0.30
C VAL A 107 -13.38 14.84 0.93
N ALA A 108 -12.80 14.42 2.07
CA ALA A 108 -13.52 14.43 3.33
C ALA A 108 -13.90 15.87 3.69
N ALA A 109 -15.14 16.06 4.11
CA ALA A 109 -15.57 17.36 4.61
C ALA A 109 -14.68 17.75 5.80
N ARG A 110 -14.16 18.98 5.78
CA ARG A 110 -13.48 19.51 6.95
C ARG A 110 -14.53 19.63 8.06
N ASN A 111 -14.35 18.85 9.11
CA ASN A 111 -15.02 19.15 10.35
C ASN A 111 -14.38 20.43 10.87
N ASN A 112 -15.06 21.54 10.65
CA ASN A 112 -14.79 22.74 11.42
C ASN A 112 -15.43 22.52 12.78
N PRO A 113 -14.65 22.26 13.84
CA PRO A 113 -15.21 22.39 15.17
C PRO A 113 -15.65 23.83 15.30
N ALA A 114 -16.92 24.00 15.49
CA ALA A 114 -17.47 25.30 15.82
C ALA A 114 -16.77 25.83 17.06
#